data_7dbc8f048d562fa2e386531fb5faf9fe
#
_entry.id   7dbc8f048d562fa2e386531fb5faf9fe
#
_cell.length_a   1.000
_cell.length_b   1.000
_cell.length_c   1.000
_cell.angle_alpha   90.00
_cell.angle_beta   90.00
_cell.angle_gamma   90.00
#
_symmetry.space_group_name_H-M   'P 1'
#
loop_
_entity.id
_entity.type
_entity.pdbx_description
1 polymer ?
#
loop_
_entity_poly.entity_id
_entity_poly.type
_entity_poly.pdbx_seq_one_letter_code
_entity_poly.pdbx_strand_id
1 'polypeptide(L)'
;MEDIAATRAWLCALAADAFPGCTIASAATLAEARRWLKDQPGDGDPLALVDLGLPDGSGVDFVRELLARVPGARPVVATLYDDDDHLMAAMAAGAQGYLLKDHEPADFVRRLQAMDRGETPVSPAMAERILSHFRRHAMLMAGKSEAQQLTPRETDVLRLIGRGLKVSEAAGALGISDGTVAGYLKTIYRKLDIGSRAEAAVEAVRRGLI
;
A
#
# COMPACT_ATOMS: atom_id res chain seq x y z
N MET A 1 0.55 -6.48 21.94
CA MET A 1 2.01 -6.60 21.76
C MET A 1 2.62 -5.22 21.94
N GLU A 2 3.60 -5.09 22.86
CA GLU A 2 4.15 -3.81 23.31
C GLU A 2 5.40 -4.07 24.17
N ASP A 3 6.50 -3.43 23.90
CA ASP A 3 7.77 -3.69 24.60
C ASP A 3 7.83 -3.01 25.99
N ILE A 4 7.30 -1.80 26.12
CA ILE A 4 7.31 -1.05 27.39
C ILE A 4 6.28 -1.65 28.36
N ALA A 5 6.76 -2.20 29.47
CA ALA A 5 5.92 -2.92 30.45
C ALA A 5 4.73 -2.11 30.97
N ALA A 6 4.93 -0.82 31.27
CA ALA A 6 3.86 0.06 31.75
C ALA A 6 2.79 0.29 30.67
N THR A 7 3.21 0.56 29.44
CA THR A 7 2.31 0.77 28.28
C THR A 7 1.57 -0.53 27.93
N ARG A 8 2.26 -1.67 28.00
CA ARG A 8 1.64 -2.98 27.80
C ARG A 8 0.54 -3.27 28.86
N ALA A 9 0.81 -3.00 30.12
CA ALA A 9 -0.18 -3.14 31.17
C ALA A 9 -1.38 -2.21 30.98
N TRP A 10 -1.14 -0.97 30.56
CA TRP A 10 -2.18 0.00 30.24
C TRP A 10 -3.04 -0.45 29.07
N LEU A 11 -2.44 -0.92 27.97
CA LEU A 11 -3.19 -1.47 26.82
C LEU A 11 -4.02 -2.71 27.21
N CYS A 12 -3.51 -3.58 28.09
CA CYS A 12 -4.28 -4.72 28.59
C CYS A 12 -5.49 -4.26 29.43
N ALA A 13 -5.33 -3.22 30.25
CA ALA A 13 -6.43 -2.65 31.02
C ALA A 13 -7.51 -2.07 30.09
N LEU A 14 -7.12 -1.28 29.08
CA LEU A 14 -8.06 -0.73 28.09
C LEU A 14 -8.80 -1.84 27.31
N ALA A 15 -8.12 -2.91 26.96
CA ALA A 15 -8.74 -4.05 26.28
C ALA A 15 -9.75 -4.76 27.19
N ALA A 16 -9.43 -4.94 28.49
CA ALA A 16 -10.36 -5.51 29.46
C ALA A 16 -11.60 -4.63 29.70
N ASP A 17 -11.42 -3.31 29.73
CA ASP A 17 -12.52 -2.34 29.84
C ASP A 17 -13.38 -2.32 28.57
N ALA A 18 -12.75 -2.43 27.39
CA ALA A 18 -13.50 -2.46 26.14
C ALA A 18 -14.30 -3.77 25.96
N PHE A 19 -13.76 -4.90 26.41
CA PHE A 19 -14.32 -6.24 26.21
C PHE A 19 -14.33 -7.04 27.53
N PRO A 20 -15.28 -6.78 28.42
CA PRO A 20 -15.36 -7.47 29.71
C PRO A 20 -15.42 -8.99 29.55
N GLY A 21 -14.56 -9.70 30.27
CA GLY A 21 -14.48 -11.15 30.21
C GLY A 21 -13.65 -11.74 29.07
N CYS A 22 -12.99 -10.93 28.24
CA CYS A 22 -12.07 -11.42 27.22
C CYS A 22 -10.82 -12.06 27.85
N THR A 23 -10.25 -13.04 27.18
CA THR A 23 -8.93 -13.59 27.53
C THR A 23 -7.86 -12.74 26.86
N ILE A 24 -6.89 -12.25 27.63
CA ILE A 24 -5.82 -11.39 27.14
C ILE A 24 -4.50 -12.14 27.18
N ALA A 25 -3.88 -12.29 26.01
CA ALA A 25 -2.48 -12.70 25.86
C ALA A 25 -1.62 -11.44 25.61
N SER A 26 -0.44 -11.36 26.22
CA SER A 26 0.48 -10.24 26.01
C SER A 26 1.85 -10.71 25.60
N ALA A 27 2.53 -9.92 24.75
CA ALA A 27 3.88 -10.16 24.29
C ALA A 27 4.68 -8.87 24.35
N ALA A 28 5.95 -8.96 24.78
CA ALA A 28 6.90 -7.84 24.83
C ALA A 28 7.76 -7.75 23.56
N THR A 29 7.80 -8.81 22.77
CA THR A 29 8.66 -8.94 21.59
C THR A 29 7.93 -9.66 20.46
N LEU A 30 8.41 -9.49 19.24
CA LEU A 30 7.96 -10.27 18.09
C LEU A 30 8.17 -11.78 18.30
N ALA A 31 9.28 -12.16 18.90
CA ALA A 31 9.59 -13.56 19.19
C ALA A 31 8.56 -14.20 20.12
N GLU A 32 8.06 -13.45 21.12
CA GLU A 32 6.98 -13.89 21.99
C GLU A 32 5.64 -13.97 21.26
N ALA A 33 5.31 -12.95 20.49
CA ALA A 33 4.08 -12.92 19.71
C ALA A 33 4.02 -14.06 18.68
N ARG A 34 5.15 -14.34 18.00
CA ARG A 34 5.27 -15.46 17.05
C ARG A 34 5.15 -16.83 17.73
N ARG A 35 5.64 -16.98 18.97
CA ARG A 35 5.41 -18.22 19.76
C ARG A 35 3.92 -18.41 20.04
N TRP A 36 3.25 -17.38 20.54
CA TRP A 36 1.81 -17.40 20.75
C TRP A 36 1.05 -17.74 19.46
N LEU A 37 1.42 -17.12 18.34
CA LEU A 37 0.76 -17.32 17.04
C LEU A 37 0.87 -18.79 16.54
N LYS A 38 1.98 -19.48 16.83
CA LYS A 38 2.15 -20.91 16.45
C LYS A 38 1.13 -21.82 17.09
N ASP A 39 0.69 -21.50 18.30
CA ASP A 39 -0.25 -22.28 19.07
C ASP A 39 -1.73 -21.97 18.75
N GLN A 40 -1.97 -20.99 17.84
CA GLN A 40 -3.34 -20.64 17.46
C GLN A 40 -3.89 -21.62 16.42
N PRO A 41 -5.17 -22.04 16.56
CA PRO A 41 -5.81 -22.99 15.67
C PRO A 41 -6.05 -22.44 14.23
N GLY A 42 -6.02 -21.14 14.04
CA GLY A 42 -6.17 -20.49 12.74
C GLY A 42 -7.62 -20.11 12.37
N ASP A 43 -8.60 -20.52 13.13
CA ASP A 43 -10.04 -20.31 12.90
C ASP A 43 -10.68 -19.29 13.87
N GLY A 44 -9.87 -18.64 14.70
CA GLY A 44 -10.34 -17.59 15.61
C GLY A 44 -10.41 -16.20 14.96
N ASP A 45 -11.03 -15.27 15.70
CA ASP A 45 -11.11 -13.86 15.34
C ASP A 45 -10.49 -12.94 16.43
N PRO A 46 -9.25 -13.19 16.88
CA PRO A 46 -8.65 -12.41 17.94
C PRO A 46 -8.46 -10.95 17.55
N LEU A 47 -8.81 -10.05 18.47
CA LEU A 47 -8.38 -8.66 18.39
C LEU A 47 -6.91 -8.55 18.81
N ALA A 48 -6.06 -8.01 17.97
CA ALA A 48 -4.63 -7.84 18.24
C ALA A 48 -4.24 -6.36 18.30
N LEU A 49 -3.90 -5.86 19.49
CA LEU A 49 -3.27 -4.54 19.63
C LEU A 49 -1.78 -4.68 19.39
N VAL A 50 -1.27 -3.99 18.39
CA VAL A 50 0.11 -4.14 17.88
C VAL A 50 0.84 -2.81 17.89
N ASP A 51 1.91 -2.71 18.67
CA ASP A 51 2.86 -1.60 18.48
C ASP A 51 3.75 -1.84 17.27
N LEU A 52 4.13 -0.76 16.60
CA LEU A 52 5.00 -0.80 15.41
C LEU A 52 6.48 -0.86 15.78
N GLY A 53 6.88 -0.18 16.86
CA GLY A 53 8.26 -0.07 17.29
C GLY A 53 8.64 -1.11 18.34
N LEU A 54 9.08 -2.30 17.91
CA LEU A 54 9.50 -3.36 18.81
C LEU A 54 11.02 -3.56 18.76
N PRO A 55 11.66 -4.01 19.84
CA PRO A 55 13.11 -4.12 19.91
C PRO A 55 13.71 -5.15 18.95
N ASP A 56 12.91 -6.13 18.52
CA ASP A 56 13.32 -7.24 17.67
C ASP A 56 12.67 -7.22 16.26
N GLY A 57 12.07 -6.08 15.87
CA GLY A 57 11.57 -5.86 14.52
C GLY A 57 10.29 -5.04 14.42
N SER A 58 9.65 -5.04 13.26
CA SER A 58 8.48 -4.22 12.96
C SER A 58 7.16 -4.94 13.30
N GLY A 59 6.28 -4.25 14.02
CA GLY A 59 4.90 -4.72 14.24
C GLY A 59 4.09 -4.88 12.94
N VAL A 60 4.44 -4.15 11.88
CA VAL A 60 3.83 -4.30 10.55
C VAL A 60 4.04 -5.71 9.99
N ASP A 61 5.22 -6.30 10.19
CA ASP A 61 5.49 -7.67 9.73
C ASP A 61 4.66 -8.68 10.52
N PHE A 62 4.49 -8.45 11.83
CA PHE A 62 3.61 -9.29 12.64
C PHE A 62 2.14 -9.22 12.19
N VAL A 63 1.65 -8.06 11.78
CA VAL A 63 0.28 -7.93 11.22
C VAL A 63 0.10 -8.84 10.01
N ARG A 64 1.07 -8.87 9.09
CA ARG A 64 1.04 -9.77 7.92
C ARG A 64 1.07 -11.25 8.31
N GLU A 65 1.97 -11.61 9.24
CA GLU A 65 2.11 -12.98 9.74
C GLU A 65 0.83 -13.46 10.45
N LEU A 66 0.22 -12.59 11.27
CA LEU A 66 -1.02 -12.86 11.97
C LEU A 66 -2.16 -13.17 11.00
N LEU A 67 -2.38 -12.30 10.01
CA LEU A 67 -3.45 -12.47 9.02
C LEU A 67 -3.22 -13.66 8.10
N ALA A 68 -1.98 -13.98 7.78
CA ALA A 68 -1.64 -15.18 7.01
C ALA A 68 -1.96 -16.48 7.77
N ARG A 69 -1.84 -16.48 9.11
CA ARG A 69 -2.08 -17.65 9.96
C ARG A 69 -3.52 -17.73 10.47
N VAL A 70 -4.11 -16.57 10.81
CA VAL A 70 -5.45 -16.41 11.37
C VAL A 70 -6.19 -15.35 10.56
N PRO A 71 -6.79 -15.70 9.42
CA PRO A 71 -7.44 -14.73 8.52
C PRO A 71 -8.58 -13.93 9.16
N GLY A 72 -9.24 -14.47 10.19
CA GLY A 72 -10.27 -13.79 10.96
C GLY A 72 -9.74 -12.79 11.99
N ALA A 73 -8.43 -12.73 12.23
CA ALA A 73 -7.86 -11.80 13.20
C ALA A 73 -8.15 -10.34 12.84
N ARG A 74 -8.31 -9.52 13.87
CA ARG A 74 -8.58 -8.08 13.77
C ARG A 74 -7.39 -7.27 14.31
N PRO A 75 -6.31 -7.05 13.51
CA PRO A 75 -5.17 -6.27 13.96
C PRO A 75 -5.48 -4.77 13.99
N VAL A 76 -5.20 -4.16 15.14
CA VAL A 76 -5.27 -2.72 15.38
C VAL A 76 -3.89 -2.24 15.81
N VAL A 77 -3.33 -1.30 15.08
CA VAL A 77 -2.07 -0.68 15.47
C VAL A 77 -2.33 0.29 16.63
N ALA A 78 -1.54 0.16 17.69
CA ALA A 78 -1.51 1.07 18.84
C ALA A 78 -0.09 1.58 19.02
N THR A 79 0.17 2.84 18.65
CA THR A 79 1.54 3.36 18.53
C THR A 79 1.66 4.83 18.92
N LEU A 80 2.89 5.29 19.14
CA LEU A 80 3.22 6.72 19.26
C LEU A 80 3.57 7.37 17.91
N TYR A 81 3.77 6.56 16.85
CA TYR A 81 4.09 7.10 15.53
C TYR A 81 2.88 7.75 14.88
N ASP A 82 3.00 9.04 14.60
CA ASP A 82 2.00 9.87 13.93
C ASP A 82 2.56 10.38 12.59
N ASP A 83 2.97 9.47 11.72
CA ASP A 83 3.45 9.79 10.37
C ASP A 83 2.77 8.95 9.29
N ASP A 84 2.77 9.46 8.06
CA ASP A 84 2.06 8.83 6.95
C ASP A 84 2.66 7.49 6.55
N ASP A 85 3.97 7.31 6.66
CA ASP A 85 4.65 6.10 6.19
C ASP A 85 4.28 4.90 7.07
N HIS A 86 4.29 5.05 8.40
CA HIS A 86 3.86 4.01 9.33
C HIS A 86 2.37 3.70 9.20
N LEU A 87 1.53 4.74 9.07
CA LEU A 87 0.09 4.57 8.85
C LEU A 87 -0.19 3.76 7.58
N MET A 88 0.41 4.16 6.46
CA MET A 88 0.18 3.48 5.17
C MET A 88 0.75 2.07 5.15
N ALA A 89 1.92 1.85 5.77
CA ALA A 89 2.51 0.51 5.88
C ALA A 89 1.62 -0.44 6.70
N ALA A 90 1.04 0.05 7.81
CA ALA A 90 0.12 -0.72 8.65
C ALA A 90 -1.17 -1.08 7.90
N MET A 91 -1.80 -0.11 7.23
CA MET A 91 -3.01 -0.34 6.44
C MET A 91 -2.76 -1.29 5.26
N ALA A 92 -1.64 -1.15 4.56
CA ALA A 92 -1.24 -2.06 3.49
C ALA A 92 -0.93 -3.48 3.98
N ALA A 93 -0.52 -3.64 5.24
CA ALA A 93 -0.34 -4.93 5.89
C ALA A 93 -1.67 -5.61 6.28
N GLY A 94 -2.78 -4.87 6.25
CA GLY A 94 -4.12 -5.35 6.60
C GLY A 94 -4.57 -4.97 8.01
N ALA A 95 -3.95 -3.96 8.64
CA ALA A 95 -4.46 -3.43 9.90
C ALA A 95 -5.89 -2.88 9.71
N GLN A 96 -6.78 -3.25 10.63
CA GLN A 96 -8.17 -2.82 10.61
C GLN A 96 -8.42 -1.56 11.45
N GLY A 97 -7.38 -1.02 12.09
CA GLY A 97 -7.46 0.21 12.86
C GLY A 97 -6.07 0.76 13.16
N TYR A 98 -6.04 2.05 13.50
CA TYR A 98 -4.83 2.77 13.88
C TYR A 98 -5.16 3.75 14.99
N LEU A 99 -4.61 3.52 16.18
CA LEU A 99 -4.86 4.29 17.38
C LEU A 99 -3.54 4.85 17.91
N LEU A 100 -3.53 6.13 18.20
CA LEU A 100 -2.38 6.75 18.87
C LEU A 100 -2.49 6.55 20.38
N LYS A 101 -1.36 6.24 21.01
CA LYS A 101 -1.28 6.00 22.48
C LYS A 101 -1.40 7.28 23.32
N ASP A 102 -1.36 8.44 22.70
CA ASP A 102 -1.55 9.76 23.33
C ASP A 102 -3.03 10.17 23.44
N HIS A 103 -3.96 9.36 22.89
CA HIS A 103 -5.39 9.62 23.03
C HIS A 103 -5.87 9.37 24.46
N GLU A 104 -6.94 10.08 24.86
CA GLU A 104 -7.64 9.83 26.12
C GLU A 104 -8.09 8.37 26.24
N PRO A 105 -7.88 7.72 27.41
CA PRO A 105 -8.23 6.31 27.61
C PRO A 105 -9.67 5.96 27.25
N ALA A 106 -10.63 6.83 27.59
CA ALA A 106 -12.04 6.63 27.27
C ALA A 106 -12.32 6.67 25.77
N ASP A 107 -11.58 7.49 25.00
CA ASP A 107 -11.70 7.51 23.53
C ASP A 107 -11.14 6.23 22.92
N PHE A 108 -10.01 5.75 23.44
CA PHE A 108 -9.38 4.51 23.01
C PHE A 108 -10.35 3.32 23.19
N VAL A 109 -10.93 3.17 24.38
CA VAL A 109 -11.93 2.12 24.69
C VAL A 109 -13.14 2.21 23.77
N ARG A 110 -13.71 3.42 23.59
CA ARG A 110 -14.87 3.64 22.71
C ARG A 110 -14.58 3.23 21.27
N ARG A 111 -13.37 3.51 20.75
CA ARG A 111 -12.96 3.13 19.40
C ARG A 111 -12.77 1.62 19.26
N LEU A 112 -12.23 0.95 20.27
CA LEU A 112 -12.14 -0.51 20.27
C LEU A 112 -13.53 -1.16 20.27
N GLN A 113 -14.45 -0.67 21.10
CA GLN A 113 -15.83 -1.17 21.13
C GLN A 113 -16.61 -0.95 19.82
N ALA A 114 -16.27 0.10 19.07
CA ALA A 114 -16.88 0.39 17.78
C ALA A 114 -16.60 -0.70 16.74
N MET A 115 -15.52 -1.46 16.90
CA MET A 115 -15.18 -2.59 15.99
C MET A 115 -16.24 -3.69 15.98
N ASP A 116 -16.91 -3.94 17.10
CA ASP A 116 -17.99 -4.95 17.17
C ASP A 116 -19.23 -4.52 16.38
N ARG A 117 -19.34 -3.22 16.06
CA ARG A 117 -20.38 -2.67 15.18
C ARG A 117 -19.93 -2.58 13.73
N GLY A 118 -18.74 -3.11 13.40
CA GLY A 118 -18.16 -3.04 12.06
C GLY A 118 -17.53 -1.67 11.71
N GLU A 119 -17.34 -0.79 12.69
CA GLU A 119 -16.68 0.49 12.49
C GLU A 119 -15.15 0.30 12.53
N THR A 120 -14.44 1.03 11.66
CA THR A 120 -12.96 1.01 11.67
C THR A 120 -12.45 1.99 12.72
N PRO A 121 -11.63 1.57 13.69
CA PRO A 121 -11.10 2.44 14.75
C PRO A 121 -9.96 3.31 14.21
N VAL A 122 -10.31 4.33 13.43
CA VAL A 122 -9.41 5.39 12.99
C VAL A 122 -9.98 6.75 13.38
N SER A 123 -9.11 7.71 13.69
CA SER A 123 -9.56 9.08 13.95
C SER A 123 -9.97 9.77 12.65
N PRO A 124 -10.84 10.80 12.69
CA PRO A 124 -11.14 11.62 11.50
C PRO A 124 -9.88 12.20 10.84
N ALA A 125 -8.90 12.63 11.64
CA ALA A 125 -7.63 13.13 11.14
C ALA A 125 -6.84 12.05 10.39
N MET A 126 -6.80 10.82 10.91
CA MET A 126 -6.17 9.68 10.24
C MET A 126 -6.90 9.31 8.94
N ALA A 127 -8.23 9.31 8.94
CA ALA A 127 -9.01 9.06 7.73
C ALA A 127 -8.71 10.09 6.63
N GLU A 128 -8.60 11.38 6.98
CA GLU A 128 -8.23 12.44 6.03
C GLU A 128 -6.80 12.24 5.49
N ARG A 129 -5.85 11.80 6.33
CA ARG A 129 -4.47 11.49 5.91
C ARG A 129 -4.44 10.32 4.92
N ILE A 130 -5.19 9.26 5.19
CA ILE A 130 -5.34 8.12 4.27
C ILE A 130 -5.89 8.61 2.92
N LEU A 131 -6.98 9.38 2.92
CA LEU A 131 -7.57 9.92 1.70
C LEU A 131 -6.62 10.85 0.94
N SER A 132 -5.88 11.70 1.65
CA SER A 132 -4.89 12.60 1.06
C SER A 132 -3.72 11.84 0.42
N HIS A 133 -3.27 10.74 1.04
CA HIS A 133 -2.26 9.87 0.46
C HIS A 133 -2.76 9.24 -0.85
N PHE A 134 -3.96 8.67 -0.86
CA PHE A 134 -4.54 8.08 -2.07
C PHE A 134 -4.75 9.12 -3.17
N ARG A 135 -5.23 10.34 -2.84
CA ARG A 135 -5.37 11.44 -3.83
C ARG A 135 -4.02 11.80 -4.43
N ARG A 136 -2.98 11.98 -3.62
CA ARG A 136 -1.60 12.25 -4.10
C ARG A 136 -1.09 11.13 -5.00
N HIS A 137 -1.27 9.89 -4.58
CA HIS A 137 -0.83 8.73 -5.37
C HIS A 137 -1.60 8.62 -6.69
N ALA A 138 -2.91 8.81 -6.68
CA ALA A 138 -3.74 8.83 -7.89
C ALA A 138 -3.32 9.95 -8.86
N MET A 139 -3.02 11.16 -8.35
CA MET A 139 -2.49 12.25 -9.17
C MET A 139 -1.13 11.92 -9.79
N LEU A 140 -0.23 11.29 -9.01
CA LEU A 140 1.08 10.85 -9.52
C LEU A 140 0.94 9.76 -10.58
N MET A 141 -0.01 8.85 -10.42
CA MET A 141 -0.29 7.79 -11.40
C MET A 141 -1.00 8.37 -12.64
N ALA A 142 -1.93 9.30 -12.47
CA ALA A 142 -2.57 10.00 -13.59
C ALA A 142 -1.54 10.81 -14.41
N GLY A 143 -0.66 11.56 -13.74
CA GLY A 143 0.42 12.30 -14.42
C GLY A 143 1.41 11.38 -15.12
N LYS A 144 1.75 10.22 -14.58
CA LYS A 144 2.54 9.18 -15.26
C LYS A 144 1.79 8.58 -16.44
N SER A 145 0.50 8.33 -16.31
CA SER A 145 -0.34 7.82 -17.40
C SER A 145 -0.43 8.80 -18.57
N GLU A 146 -0.64 10.10 -18.31
CA GLU A 146 -0.62 11.13 -19.37
C GLU A 146 0.77 11.30 -20.00
N ALA A 147 1.84 11.29 -19.19
CA ALA A 147 3.20 11.37 -19.69
C ALA A 147 3.61 10.14 -20.53
N GLN A 148 3.01 8.99 -20.30
CA GLN A 148 3.23 7.75 -21.05
C GLN A 148 2.25 7.55 -22.22
N GLN A 149 1.19 8.35 -22.30
CA GLN A 149 0.28 8.31 -23.46
C GLN A 149 0.96 8.89 -24.69
N LEU A 150 0.90 8.13 -25.77
CA LEU A 150 1.36 8.62 -27.08
C LEU A 150 0.29 9.53 -27.68
N THR A 151 0.73 10.64 -28.24
CA THR A 151 -0.12 11.47 -29.09
C THR A 151 -0.52 10.69 -30.35
N PRO A 152 -1.59 11.10 -31.07
CA PRO A 152 -1.98 10.46 -32.33
C PRO A 152 -0.82 10.31 -33.31
N ARG A 153 0.04 11.35 -33.43
CA ARG A 153 1.23 11.34 -34.32
C ARG A 153 2.31 10.38 -33.83
N GLU A 154 2.56 10.29 -32.53
CA GLU A 154 3.51 9.33 -31.97
C GLU A 154 2.99 7.89 -32.16
N THR A 155 1.67 7.67 -32.04
CA THR A 155 1.03 6.38 -32.30
C THR A 155 1.19 5.96 -33.76
N ASP A 156 1.00 6.89 -34.71
CA ASP A 156 1.20 6.61 -36.14
C ASP A 156 2.64 6.23 -36.43
N VAL A 157 3.62 6.97 -35.86
CA VAL A 157 5.04 6.64 -36.01
C VAL A 157 5.33 5.26 -35.41
N LEU A 158 4.88 4.98 -34.18
CA LEU A 158 5.10 3.67 -33.53
C LEU A 158 4.51 2.52 -34.35
N ARG A 159 3.32 2.70 -34.94
CA ARG A 159 2.68 1.71 -35.83
C ARG A 159 3.54 1.38 -37.04
N LEU A 160 4.07 2.40 -37.75
CA LEU A 160 4.88 2.20 -38.95
C LEU A 160 6.23 1.55 -38.62
N ILE A 161 6.90 2.02 -37.57
CA ILE A 161 8.17 1.46 -37.10
C ILE A 161 7.98 0.01 -36.60
N GLY A 162 6.91 -0.25 -35.90
CA GLY A 162 6.53 -1.60 -35.46
C GLY A 162 6.34 -2.59 -36.61
N ARG A 163 5.77 -2.11 -37.72
CA ARG A 163 5.66 -2.90 -38.97
C ARG A 163 6.99 -3.09 -39.72
N GLY A 164 8.08 -2.56 -39.22
CA GLY A 164 9.40 -2.77 -39.80
C GLY A 164 9.87 -1.66 -40.76
N LEU A 165 9.10 -0.60 -40.99
CA LEU A 165 9.49 0.48 -41.90
C LEU A 165 10.71 1.25 -41.37
N LYS A 166 11.64 1.61 -42.24
CA LYS A 166 12.74 2.52 -41.90
C LYS A 166 12.21 3.93 -41.64
N VAL A 167 13.04 4.76 -40.96
CA VAL A 167 12.68 6.15 -40.63
C VAL A 167 12.27 6.94 -41.89
N SER A 168 13.01 6.82 -42.99
CA SER A 168 12.71 7.49 -44.24
C SER A 168 11.41 7.02 -44.90
N GLU A 169 11.10 5.72 -44.78
CA GLU A 169 9.84 5.13 -45.28
C GLU A 169 8.63 5.60 -44.47
N ALA A 170 8.79 5.64 -43.13
CA ALA A 170 7.76 6.19 -42.23
C ALA A 170 7.58 7.71 -42.47
N ALA A 171 8.65 8.46 -42.71
CA ALA A 171 8.60 9.87 -43.03
C ALA A 171 7.81 10.13 -44.32
N GLY A 172 8.10 9.36 -45.37
CA GLY A 172 7.38 9.42 -46.64
C GLY A 172 5.90 9.05 -46.48
N ALA A 173 5.56 8.01 -45.69
CA ALA A 173 4.18 7.59 -45.42
C ALA A 173 3.38 8.64 -44.67
N LEU A 174 4.03 9.40 -43.77
CA LEU A 174 3.38 10.41 -42.93
C LEU A 174 3.44 11.84 -43.50
N GLY A 175 4.15 12.03 -44.62
CA GLY A 175 4.32 13.34 -45.25
C GLY A 175 5.14 14.34 -44.43
N ILE A 176 6.14 13.85 -43.66
CA ILE A 176 7.01 14.67 -42.79
C ILE A 176 8.49 14.33 -43.03
N SER A 177 9.40 15.12 -42.44
CA SER A 177 10.83 14.88 -42.62
C SER A 177 11.36 13.72 -41.77
N ASP A 178 12.44 13.08 -42.20
CA ASP A 178 13.16 12.04 -41.45
C ASP A 178 13.55 12.52 -40.04
N GLY A 179 14.01 13.79 -39.94
CA GLY A 179 14.36 14.41 -38.66
C GLY A 179 13.16 14.53 -37.70
N THR A 180 11.98 14.78 -38.27
CA THR A 180 10.73 14.83 -37.45
C THR A 180 10.35 13.44 -36.93
N VAL A 181 10.46 12.40 -37.76
CA VAL A 181 10.22 11.00 -37.31
C VAL A 181 11.22 10.58 -36.25
N ALA A 182 12.51 10.93 -36.42
CA ALA A 182 13.55 10.66 -35.42
C ALA A 182 13.24 11.36 -34.07
N GLY A 183 12.74 12.59 -34.11
CA GLY A 183 12.28 13.33 -32.93
C GLY A 183 11.12 12.64 -32.21
N TYR A 184 10.14 12.19 -32.98
CA TYR A 184 9.02 11.38 -32.37
C TYR A 184 9.54 10.09 -31.78
N LEU A 185 10.43 9.36 -32.44
CA LEU A 185 11.01 8.11 -31.91
C LEU A 185 11.72 8.33 -30.58
N LYS A 186 12.53 9.39 -30.47
CA LYS A 186 13.20 9.75 -29.21
C LYS A 186 12.18 9.99 -28.09
N THR A 187 11.09 10.66 -28.41
CA THR A 187 10.02 10.93 -27.42
C THR A 187 9.23 9.67 -27.05
N ILE A 188 8.91 8.83 -28.05
CA ILE A 188 8.25 7.53 -27.85
C ILE A 188 9.10 6.64 -26.96
N TYR A 189 10.39 6.49 -27.25
CA TYR A 189 11.30 5.66 -26.48
C TYR A 189 11.38 6.09 -25.02
N ARG A 190 11.45 7.40 -24.77
CA ARG A 190 11.41 7.96 -23.42
C ARG A 190 10.06 7.75 -22.74
N LYS A 191 8.93 7.93 -23.43
CA LYS A 191 7.57 7.77 -22.86
C LYS A 191 7.27 6.32 -22.51
N LEU A 192 7.75 5.37 -23.32
CA LEU A 192 7.49 3.94 -23.17
C LEU A 192 8.58 3.19 -22.41
N ASP A 193 9.66 3.90 -22.04
CA ASP A 193 10.84 3.33 -21.38
C ASP A 193 11.43 2.15 -22.14
N ILE A 194 11.60 2.33 -23.46
CA ILE A 194 12.19 1.34 -24.39
C ILE A 194 13.46 1.89 -24.99
N GLY A 195 14.44 1.00 -25.27
CA GLY A 195 15.78 1.36 -25.77
C GLY A 195 16.06 0.91 -27.21
N SER A 196 15.17 0.13 -27.80
CA SER A 196 15.45 -0.48 -29.10
C SER A 196 14.22 -0.53 -30.03
N ARG A 197 14.53 -0.65 -31.34
CA ARG A 197 13.50 -0.84 -32.36
C ARG A 197 12.73 -2.15 -32.19
N ALA A 198 13.38 -3.18 -31.69
CA ALA A 198 12.74 -4.46 -31.41
C ALA A 198 11.69 -4.31 -30.29
N GLU A 199 12.03 -3.58 -29.22
CA GLU A 199 11.09 -3.27 -28.15
C GLU A 199 9.94 -2.39 -28.63
N ALA A 200 10.20 -1.45 -29.55
CA ALA A 200 9.14 -0.65 -30.16
C ALA A 200 8.15 -1.51 -30.97
N ALA A 201 8.64 -2.54 -31.67
CA ALA A 201 7.76 -3.49 -32.36
C ALA A 201 6.91 -4.32 -31.39
N VAL A 202 7.52 -4.83 -30.32
CA VAL A 202 6.79 -5.56 -29.25
C VAL A 202 5.70 -4.67 -28.63
N GLU A 203 6.03 -3.41 -28.34
CA GLU A 203 5.08 -2.48 -27.74
C GLU A 203 3.95 -2.08 -28.71
N ALA A 204 4.24 -2.01 -30.02
CA ALA A 204 3.22 -1.80 -31.04
C ALA A 204 2.21 -2.97 -31.10
N VAL A 205 2.69 -4.22 -31.01
CA VAL A 205 1.82 -5.41 -30.90
C VAL A 205 1.01 -5.35 -29.62
N ARG A 206 1.63 -5.12 -28.47
CA ARG A 206 0.98 -5.06 -27.16
C ARG A 206 -0.16 -4.03 -27.09
N ARG A 207 -0.01 -2.93 -27.84
CA ARG A 207 -1.01 -1.86 -27.92
C ARG A 207 -2.07 -2.10 -29.02
N GLY A 208 -2.00 -3.21 -29.73
CA GLY A 208 -2.93 -3.51 -30.83
C GLY A 208 -2.79 -2.60 -32.04
N LEU A 209 -1.58 -2.04 -32.27
CA LEU A 209 -1.34 -1.16 -33.40
C LEU A 209 -0.99 -1.91 -34.69
N ILE A 210 -0.55 -3.14 -34.53
CA ILE A 210 -0.19 -4.06 -35.65
C ILE A 210 -0.61 -5.47 -35.31
#